data_5311515e7a6e998046ee8aba1b1431bf
#
_entry.id   5311515e7a6e998046ee8aba1b1431bf
#
_cell.length_a   1.000
_cell.length_b   1.000
_cell.length_c   1.000
_cell.angle_alpha   90.00
_cell.angle_beta   90.00
_cell.angle_gamma   90.00
#
_symmetry.space_group_name_H-M   'P 1'
#
loop_
_entity.id
_entity.type
_entity.pdbx_description
1 polymer ?
#
loop_
_entity_poly.entity_id
_entity_poly.type
_entity_poly.pdbx_seq_one_letter_code
_entity_poly.pdbx_strand_id
1 'polypeptide(L)'
;MTGGIDYAAFMQAQVELTTIFGNIHDILYASKSRTLQLMLMGDYSKYLDDGAKAMGMWKGIWSKVDVPSSLSCLLTLQFEYLKLYVNAFAFQAVIYRAYKKPTMSNQGESDSFFPDSIMGSPDARHIYAAIDAAKMLLQHLVGGTISGHHVKFLPIRYYL
;
A
#
# COMPACT_ATOMS: atom_id res chain seq x y z
N MET A 1 5.57 -19.60 -35.47
CA MET A 1 4.67 -19.33 -34.33
C MET A 1 5.10 -18.02 -33.74
N THR A 2 4.42 -16.96 -34.07
CA THR A 2 4.63 -15.64 -33.49
C THR A 2 4.05 -15.66 -32.10
N GLY A 3 4.91 -15.77 -31.07
CA GLY A 3 4.53 -15.53 -29.69
C GLY A 3 4.18 -14.05 -29.56
N GLY A 4 2.93 -13.72 -29.89
CA GLY A 4 2.40 -12.37 -29.65
C GLY A 4 2.46 -12.12 -28.16
N ILE A 5 3.04 -10.98 -27.76
CA ILE A 5 3.00 -10.50 -26.38
C ILE A 5 1.54 -10.43 -25.99
N ASP A 6 1.15 -11.16 -24.94
CA ASP A 6 -0.24 -11.15 -24.46
C ASP A 6 -0.52 -9.86 -23.66
N TYR A 7 -0.70 -8.79 -24.39
CA TYR A 7 -1.11 -7.50 -23.83
C TYR A 7 -2.50 -7.58 -23.18
N ALA A 8 -3.36 -8.50 -23.61
CA ALA A 8 -4.69 -8.65 -23.05
C ALA A 8 -4.60 -9.16 -21.61
N ALA A 9 -3.75 -10.16 -21.33
CA ALA A 9 -3.50 -10.64 -19.98
C ALA A 9 -2.94 -9.54 -19.07
N PHE A 10 -1.97 -8.76 -19.56
CA PHE A 10 -1.43 -7.61 -18.82
C PHE A 10 -2.52 -6.59 -18.49
N MET A 11 -3.32 -6.19 -19.48
CA MET A 11 -4.40 -5.22 -19.28
C MET A 11 -5.46 -5.73 -18.30
N GLN A 12 -5.81 -7.01 -18.37
CA GLN A 12 -6.74 -7.62 -17.44
C GLN A 12 -6.18 -7.59 -16.02
N ALA A 13 -4.92 -7.99 -15.81
CA ALA A 13 -4.25 -7.95 -14.52
C ALA A 13 -4.27 -6.53 -13.92
N GLN A 14 -4.01 -5.53 -14.77
CA GLN A 14 -3.99 -4.13 -14.37
C GLN A 14 -5.39 -3.62 -13.97
N VAL A 15 -6.41 -3.97 -14.74
CA VAL A 15 -7.81 -3.60 -14.44
C VAL A 15 -8.27 -4.24 -13.14
N GLU A 16 -7.99 -5.53 -12.91
CA GLU A 16 -8.34 -6.22 -11.68
C GLU A 16 -7.64 -5.58 -10.46
N LEU A 17 -6.35 -5.29 -10.57
CA LEU A 17 -5.60 -4.65 -9.48
C LEU A 17 -6.12 -3.23 -9.19
N THR A 18 -6.46 -2.48 -10.23
CA THR A 18 -7.07 -1.15 -10.09
C THR A 18 -8.45 -1.21 -9.45
N THR A 19 -9.23 -2.26 -9.75
CA THR A 19 -10.54 -2.49 -9.14
C THR A 19 -10.40 -2.78 -7.65
N ILE A 20 -9.44 -3.63 -7.25
CA ILE A 20 -9.12 -3.87 -5.83
C ILE A 20 -8.76 -2.56 -5.15
N PHE A 21 -7.92 -1.73 -5.78
CA PHE A 21 -7.54 -0.41 -5.26
C PHE A 21 -8.76 0.50 -5.07
N GLY A 22 -9.62 0.63 -6.08
CA GLY A 22 -10.82 1.46 -6.01
C GLY A 22 -11.74 1.04 -4.86
N ASN A 23 -11.99 -0.25 -4.72
CA ASN A 23 -12.85 -0.78 -3.66
C ASN A 23 -12.31 -0.45 -2.26
N ILE A 24 -11.01 -0.61 -2.04
CA ILE A 24 -10.39 -0.29 -0.75
C ILE A 24 -10.39 1.22 -0.50
N HIS A 25 -10.05 2.00 -1.53
CA HIS A 25 -10.07 3.46 -1.46
C HIS A 25 -11.45 3.99 -1.07
N ASP A 26 -12.49 3.50 -1.73
CA ASP A 26 -13.87 3.94 -1.47
C ASP A 26 -14.35 3.61 -0.04
N ILE A 27 -13.83 2.53 0.55
CA ILE A 27 -14.13 2.18 1.94
C ILE A 27 -13.38 3.10 2.92
N LEU A 28 -12.08 3.29 2.70
CA LEU A 28 -11.21 4.02 3.64
C LEU A 28 -11.39 5.54 3.54
N TYR A 29 -11.67 6.05 2.34
CA TYR A 29 -11.72 7.48 2.04
C TYR A 29 -13.07 7.96 1.51
N ALA A 30 -14.17 7.27 1.87
CA ALA A 30 -15.54 7.61 1.46
C ALA A 30 -15.92 9.06 1.76
N SER A 31 -15.51 9.59 2.92
CA SER A 31 -15.65 10.97 3.31
C SER A 31 -14.64 11.31 4.40
N LYS A 32 -14.30 12.60 4.54
CA LYS A 32 -13.39 13.06 5.60
C LYS A 32 -13.86 12.60 6.99
N SER A 33 -15.13 12.75 7.29
CA SER A 33 -15.72 12.35 8.59
C SER A 33 -15.56 10.84 8.81
N ARG A 34 -15.89 10.02 7.82
CA ARG A 34 -15.79 8.57 7.90
C ARG A 34 -14.35 8.12 8.06
N THR A 35 -13.42 8.69 7.28
CA THR A 35 -11.98 8.40 7.36
C THR A 35 -11.44 8.67 8.76
N LEU A 36 -11.73 9.84 9.32
CA LEU A 36 -11.30 10.21 10.68
C LEU A 36 -11.91 9.31 11.75
N GLN A 37 -13.17 8.91 11.60
CA GLN A 37 -13.83 7.96 12.50
C GLN A 37 -13.12 6.60 12.47
N LEU A 38 -12.84 6.06 11.28
CA LEU A 38 -12.11 4.80 11.12
C LEU A 38 -10.73 4.86 11.81
N MET A 39 -10.01 5.98 11.65
CA MET A 39 -8.70 6.17 12.27
C MET A 39 -8.77 6.20 13.80
N LEU A 40 -9.79 6.85 14.37
CA LEU A 40 -9.98 6.94 15.82
C LEU A 40 -10.39 5.60 16.44
N MET A 41 -11.35 4.91 15.83
CA MET A 41 -11.95 3.69 16.38
C MET A 41 -11.09 2.45 16.13
N GLY A 42 -10.16 2.48 15.17
CA GLY A 42 -9.35 1.33 14.80
C GLY A 42 -10.06 0.29 13.92
N ASP A 43 -11.30 0.57 13.52
CA ASP A 43 -12.14 -0.37 12.75
C ASP A 43 -11.66 -0.63 11.31
N TYR A 44 -10.62 0.09 10.88
CA TYR A 44 -10.04 -0.05 9.55
C TYR A 44 -9.26 -1.36 9.37
N SER A 45 -8.78 -1.98 10.45
CA SER A 45 -7.89 -3.15 10.39
C SER A 45 -8.49 -4.28 9.55
N LYS A 46 -9.78 -4.58 9.73
CA LYS A 46 -10.47 -5.61 8.92
C LYS A 46 -10.47 -5.29 7.42
N TYR A 47 -10.62 -4.02 7.05
CA TYR A 47 -10.60 -3.61 5.64
C TYR A 47 -9.20 -3.72 5.04
N LEU A 48 -8.15 -3.45 5.83
CA LEU A 48 -6.77 -3.67 5.41
C LEU A 48 -6.48 -5.17 5.24
N ASP A 49 -7.00 -6.02 6.12
CA ASP A 49 -6.87 -7.47 6.01
C ASP A 49 -7.60 -8.03 4.79
N ASP A 50 -8.82 -7.57 4.54
CA ASP A 50 -9.59 -7.94 3.34
C ASP A 50 -8.88 -7.49 2.06
N GLY A 51 -8.32 -6.29 2.06
CA GLY A 51 -7.48 -5.79 0.98
C GLY A 51 -6.23 -6.64 0.75
N ALA A 52 -5.52 -6.99 1.83
CA ALA A 52 -4.34 -7.85 1.76
C ALA A 52 -4.69 -9.24 1.19
N LYS A 53 -5.84 -9.80 1.58
CA LYS A 53 -6.34 -11.07 1.06
C LYS A 53 -6.64 -10.98 -0.44
N ALA A 54 -7.37 -9.94 -0.87
CA ALA A 54 -7.70 -9.73 -2.28
C ALA A 54 -6.43 -9.55 -3.14
N MET A 55 -5.45 -8.77 -2.66
CA MET A 55 -4.15 -8.61 -3.32
C MET A 55 -3.36 -9.93 -3.37
N GLY A 56 -3.41 -10.72 -2.30
CA GLY A 56 -2.76 -12.04 -2.26
C GLY A 56 -3.35 -13.01 -3.29
N MET A 57 -4.68 -13.03 -3.43
CA MET A 57 -5.37 -13.82 -4.46
C MET A 57 -4.98 -13.38 -5.86
N TRP A 58 -5.00 -12.09 -6.14
CA TRP A 58 -4.55 -11.50 -7.40
C TRP A 58 -3.12 -11.94 -7.74
N LYS A 59 -2.18 -11.78 -6.81
CA LYS A 59 -0.80 -12.20 -6.98
C LYS A 59 -0.68 -13.71 -7.26
N GLY A 60 -1.43 -14.53 -6.55
CA GLY A 60 -1.45 -15.99 -6.73
C GLY A 60 -1.90 -16.43 -8.13
N ILE A 61 -2.81 -15.67 -8.76
CA ILE A 61 -3.28 -15.92 -10.12
C ILE A 61 -2.25 -15.42 -11.14
N TRP A 62 -1.90 -14.14 -11.05
CA TRP A 62 -1.11 -13.46 -12.08
C TRP A 62 0.37 -13.81 -12.08
N SER A 63 0.94 -14.31 -10.96
CA SER A 63 2.30 -14.82 -10.91
C SER A 63 2.55 -16.08 -11.77
N LYS A 64 1.47 -16.74 -12.19
CA LYS A 64 1.53 -17.97 -13.03
C LYS A 64 1.30 -17.67 -14.51
N VAL A 65 0.92 -16.46 -14.84
CA VAL A 65 0.66 -16.06 -16.23
C VAL A 65 1.95 -15.53 -16.84
N ASP A 66 2.25 -16.03 -18.03
CA ASP A 66 3.46 -15.62 -18.76
C ASP A 66 3.24 -14.22 -19.37
N VAL A 67 3.79 -13.23 -18.70
CA VAL A 67 3.76 -11.83 -19.11
C VAL A 67 5.21 -11.39 -19.36
N PRO A 68 5.49 -10.63 -20.43
CA PRO A 68 6.83 -10.10 -20.69
C PRO A 68 7.44 -9.41 -19.48
N SER A 69 8.73 -9.62 -19.25
CA SER A 69 9.44 -9.15 -18.04
C SER A 69 9.27 -7.66 -17.77
N SER A 70 9.24 -6.83 -18.80
CA SER A 70 9.02 -5.38 -18.69
C SER A 70 7.62 -5.04 -18.15
N LEU A 71 6.59 -5.75 -18.63
CA LEU A 71 5.21 -5.56 -18.20
C LEU A 71 4.98 -6.18 -16.81
N SER A 72 5.60 -7.32 -16.53
CA SER A 72 5.59 -7.95 -15.21
C SER A 72 6.19 -7.02 -14.14
N CYS A 73 7.27 -6.32 -14.49
CA CYS A 73 7.86 -5.31 -13.61
C CYS A 73 6.89 -4.18 -13.28
N LEU A 74 6.14 -3.68 -14.28
CA LEU A 74 5.12 -2.64 -14.05
C LEU A 74 3.98 -3.13 -13.16
N LEU A 75 3.52 -4.37 -13.34
CA LEU A 75 2.51 -4.97 -12.45
C LEU A 75 3.03 -5.10 -11.03
N THR A 76 4.28 -5.50 -10.85
CA THR A 76 4.92 -5.60 -9.53
C THR A 76 5.00 -4.24 -8.85
N LEU A 77 5.43 -3.20 -9.56
CA LEU A 77 5.45 -1.83 -9.03
C LEU A 77 4.06 -1.36 -8.61
N GLN A 78 3.06 -1.60 -9.44
CA GLN A 78 1.69 -1.21 -9.15
C GLN A 78 1.14 -1.97 -7.93
N PHE A 79 1.47 -3.26 -7.80
CA PHE A 79 1.11 -4.08 -6.65
C PHE A 79 1.75 -3.56 -5.36
N GLU A 80 3.06 -3.30 -5.35
CA GLU A 80 3.76 -2.80 -4.17
C GLU A 80 3.30 -1.37 -3.80
N TYR A 81 3.01 -0.53 -4.79
CA TYR A 81 2.41 0.78 -4.55
C TYR A 81 1.03 0.67 -3.87
N LEU A 82 0.16 -0.21 -4.34
CA LEU A 82 -1.14 -0.46 -3.72
C LEU A 82 -0.98 -0.97 -2.29
N LYS A 83 -0.07 -1.92 -2.08
CA LYS A 83 0.23 -2.47 -0.76
C LYS A 83 0.72 -1.37 0.21
N LEU A 84 1.62 -0.49 -0.26
CA LEU A 84 2.07 0.67 0.51
C LEU A 84 0.91 1.60 0.84
N TYR A 85 0.12 1.99 -0.16
CA TYR A 85 -0.99 2.93 -0.01
C TYR A 85 -2.02 2.45 1.02
N VAL A 86 -2.44 1.20 0.91
CA VAL A 86 -3.44 0.61 1.80
C VAL A 86 -2.92 0.54 3.24
N ASN A 87 -1.72 0.03 3.44
CA ASN A 87 -1.17 -0.20 4.77
C ASN A 87 -0.67 1.10 5.45
N ALA A 88 -0.31 2.15 4.68
CA ALA A 88 0.03 3.46 5.21
C ALA A 88 -1.14 4.12 5.97
N PHE A 89 -2.38 3.68 5.74
CA PHE A 89 -3.53 4.13 6.51
C PHE A 89 -3.36 3.87 8.02
N ALA A 90 -2.81 2.73 8.40
CA ALA A 90 -2.54 2.40 9.79
C ALA A 90 -1.54 3.39 10.42
N PHE A 91 -0.50 3.77 9.69
CA PHE A 91 0.47 4.77 10.15
C PHE A 91 -0.18 6.16 10.33
N GLN A 92 -0.99 6.59 9.36
CA GLN A 92 -1.75 7.83 9.47
C GLN A 92 -2.70 7.81 10.67
N ALA A 93 -3.36 6.68 10.94
CA ALA A 93 -4.25 6.50 12.08
C ALA A 93 -3.52 6.63 13.43
N VAL A 94 -2.32 6.05 13.54
CA VAL A 94 -1.47 6.17 14.74
C VAL A 94 -1.10 7.63 14.99
N ILE A 95 -0.62 8.34 13.98
CA ILE A 95 -0.28 9.77 14.07
C ILE A 95 -1.50 10.59 14.46
N TYR A 96 -2.64 10.35 13.83
CA TYR A 96 -3.87 11.09 14.11
C TYR A 96 -4.36 10.88 15.54
N ARG A 97 -4.32 9.65 16.06
CA ARG A 97 -4.67 9.36 17.46
C ARG A 97 -3.69 10.00 18.44
N ALA A 98 -2.40 9.98 18.14
CA ALA A 98 -1.38 10.62 18.98
C ALA A 98 -1.61 12.15 19.05
N TYR A 99 -1.90 12.77 17.92
CA TYR A 99 -2.20 14.21 17.86
C TYR A 99 -3.49 14.59 18.62
N LYS A 100 -4.48 13.70 18.66
CA LYS A 100 -5.77 13.94 19.35
C LYS A 100 -5.73 13.68 20.85
N LYS A 101 -4.68 13.04 21.39
CA LYS A 101 -4.55 12.90 22.84
C LYS A 101 -4.35 14.27 23.46
N PRO A 102 -5.21 14.69 24.45
CA PRO A 102 -4.98 15.95 25.16
C PRO A 102 -3.65 15.84 25.89
N THR A 103 -2.81 16.83 25.78
CA THR A 103 -1.61 16.97 26.61
C THR A 103 -2.05 17.30 28.03
N MET A 104 -2.54 16.31 28.76
CA MET A 104 -2.80 16.39 30.20
C MET A 104 -1.67 15.67 30.93
N SER A 105 -0.53 16.36 31.06
CA SER A 105 0.40 16.02 32.14
C SER A 105 1.41 17.15 32.34
N ASN A 106 1.20 17.94 33.36
CA ASN A 106 2.27 18.50 34.17
C ASN A 106 2.97 17.32 34.84
N GLN A 107 4.02 16.77 34.25
CA GLN A 107 5.13 16.09 34.94
C GLN A 107 6.11 15.52 33.91
N GLY A 108 7.37 15.87 34.10
CA GLY A 108 8.57 15.64 33.35
C GLY A 108 8.94 14.19 33.02
N GLU A 109 8.19 13.54 32.17
CA GLU A 109 8.63 12.34 31.46
C GLU A 109 8.69 12.70 29.99
N SER A 110 9.78 12.33 29.35
CA SER A 110 10.02 12.55 27.94
C SER A 110 8.80 12.12 27.12
N ASP A 111 8.04 13.12 26.64
CA ASP A 111 6.90 12.91 25.73
C ASP A 111 7.41 12.20 24.47
N SER A 112 7.45 10.87 24.50
CA SER A 112 7.54 10.07 23.29
C SER A 112 6.24 10.33 22.52
N PHE A 113 6.34 11.01 21.40
CA PHE A 113 5.23 11.27 20.46
C PHE A 113 4.53 9.98 20.04
N PHE A 114 5.23 8.87 20.18
CA PHE A 114 4.71 7.53 19.93
C PHE A 114 4.44 6.80 21.24
N PRO A 115 3.25 6.18 21.42
CA PRO A 115 2.98 5.34 22.58
C PRO A 115 4.06 4.23 22.72
N ASP A 116 4.40 3.87 23.92
CA ASP A 116 5.54 3.06 24.34
C ASP A 116 5.77 1.71 23.65
N SER A 117 4.97 1.33 22.71
CA SER A 117 5.21 0.22 21.80
C SER A 117 4.26 0.24 20.62
N ILE A 118 4.65 0.97 19.57
CA ILE A 118 4.05 0.73 18.23
C ILE A 118 4.20 -0.75 17.85
N MET A 119 5.29 -1.38 18.27
CA MET A 119 5.64 -2.78 18.02
C MET A 119 4.62 -3.78 18.57
N GLY A 120 3.95 -3.47 19.67
CA GLY A 120 2.92 -4.32 20.28
C GLY A 120 1.49 -3.95 19.90
N SER A 121 1.30 -2.90 19.08
CA SER A 121 -0.03 -2.46 18.70
C SER A 121 -0.61 -3.31 17.56
N PRO A 122 -1.94 -3.43 17.46
CA PRO A 122 -2.60 -4.09 16.31
C PRO A 122 -2.22 -3.44 14.96
N ASP A 123 -1.78 -2.19 14.97
CA ASP A 123 -1.40 -1.43 13.79
C ASP A 123 -0.01 -1.83 13.26
N ALA A 124 0.86 -2.38 14.12
CA ALA A 124 2.25 -2.68 13.78
C ALA A 124 2.39 -3.54 12.52
N ARG A 125 1.59 -4.60 12.38
CA ARG A 125 1.64 -5.48 11.22
C ARG A 125 1.39 -4.74 9.90
N HIS A 126 0.48 -3.78 9.89
CA HIS A 126 0.17 -2.97 8.71
C HIS A 126 1.27 -1.95 8.43
N ILE A 127 1.82 -1.33 9.48
CA ILE A 127 2.95 -0.40 9.37
C ILE A 127 4.17 -1.11 8.78
N TYR A 128 4.50 -2.31 9.27
CA TYR A 128 5.59 -3.11 8.69
C TYR A 128 5.32 -3.52 7.25
N ALA A 129 4.07 -3.90 6.91
CA ALA A 129 3.70 -4.22 5.55
C ALA A 129 3.88 -3.00 4.61
N ALA A 130 3.59 -1.79 5.09
CA ALA A 130 3.85 -0.55 4.34
C ALA A 130 5.35 -0.30 4.15
N ILE A 131 6.16 -0.48 5.20
CA ILE A 131 7.62 -0.32 5.13
C ILE A 131 8.23 -1.32 4.14
N ASP A 132 7.81 -2.57 4.19
CA ASP A 132 8.30 -3.60 3.26
C ASP A 132 7.93 -3.28 1.82
N ALA A 133 6.69 -2.83 1.58
CA ALA A 133 6.28 -2.40 0.25
C ALA A 133 7.09 -1.19 -0.25
N ALA A 134 7.36 -0.21 0.61
CA ALA A 134 8.22 0.93 0.27
C ALA A 134 9.64 0.50 -0.10
N LYS A 135 10.22 -0.43 0.66
CA LYS A 135 11.54 -1.01 0.35
C LYS A 135 11.55 -1.71 -1.00
N MET A 136 10.53 -2.53 -1.28
CA MET A 136 10.41 -3.23 -2.55
C MET A 136 10.28 -2.25 -3.73
N LEU A 137 9.48 -1.20 -3.59
CA LEU A 137 9.38 -0.14 -4.59
C LEU A 137 10.74 0.51 -4.88
N LEU A 138 11.46 0.91 -3.84
CA LEU A 138 12.79 1.51 -3.99
C LEU A 138 13.79 0.54 -4.62
N GLN A 139 13.79 -0.73 -4.24
CA GLN A 139 14.66 -1.75 -4.82
C GLN A 139 14.39 -1.93 -6.33
N HIS A 140 13.12 -1.95 -6.75
CA HIS A 140 12.77 -2.05 -8.17
C HIS A 140 13.17 -0.80 -8.95
N LEU A 141 13.08 0.38 -8.35
CA LEU A 141 13.43 1.65 -9.00
C LEU A 141 14.96 1.84 -9.11
N VAL A 142 15.70 1.49 -8.04
CA VAL A 142 17.16 1.71 -7.96
C VAL A 142 17.94 0.52 -8.54
N GLY A 143 17.42 -0.69 -8.40
CA GLY A 143 18.13 -1.94 -8.76
C GLY A 143 18.26 -2.20 -10.26
N GLY A 144 17.92 -1.25 -11.13
CA GLY A 144 18.09 -1.39 -12.59
C GLY A 144 17.13 -2.36 -13.26
N THR A 145 16.16 -2.91 -12.53
CA THR A 145 15.09 -3.76 -13.10
C THR A 145 14.24 -2.95 -14.08
N ILE A 146 14.17 -1.64 -13.85
CA ILE A 146 13.65 -0.67 -14.81
C ILE A 146 14.85 0.07 -15.36
N SER A 147 15.22 -0.18 -16.62
CA SER A 147 16.22 0.62 -17.32
C SER A 147 15.86 2.10 -17.16
N GLY A 148 16.83 2.95 -16.83
CA GLY A 148 16.61 4.39 -16.62
C GLY A 148 15.83 5.08 -17.76
N HIS A 149 15.84 4.48 -18.96
CA HIS A 149 15.00 4.90 -20.08
C HIS A 149 13.49 4.68 -19.85
N HIS A 150 13.10 3.68 -19.05
CA HIS A 150 11.69 3.35 -18.81
C HIS A 150 11.10 4.10 -17.61
N VAL A 151 11.93 4.58 -16.69
CA VAL A 151 11.48 5.35 -15.51
C VAL A 151 10.66 6.58 -15.93
N LYS A 152 11.09 7.30 -16.96
CA LYS A 152 10.39 8.48 -17.49
C LYS A 152 8.98 8.21 -18.06
N PHE A 153 8.64 6.96 -18.32
CA PHE A 153 7.32 6.56 -18.81
C PHE A 153 6.40 6.02 -17.71
N LEU A 154 6.89 6.00 -16.46
CA LEU A 154 6.02 5.63 -15.34
C LEU A 154 4.91 6.68 -15.17
N PRO A 155 3.70 6.24 -14.78
CA PRO A 155 2.63 7.16 -14.44
C PRO A 155 3.07 8.17 -13.39
N ILE A 156 2.59 9.40 -13.48
CA ILE A 156 2.99 10.53 -12.62
C ILE A 156 2.82 10.21 -11.12
N ARG A 157 1.91 9.33 -10.77
CA ARG A 157 1.68 8.85 -9.39
C ARG A 157 2.89 8.19 -8.72
N TYR A 158 3.90 7.78 -9.50
CA TYR A 158 5.14 7.20 -8.95
C TYR A 158 6.22 8.24 -8.68
N TYR A 159 5.98 9.51 -9.04
CA TYR A 159 6.90 10.63 -8.82
C TYR A 159 6.45 11.54 -7.68
N LEU A 160 5.24 11.35 -7.14
CA LEU A 160 4.68 12.11 -6.02
C LEU A 160 4.75 11.33 -4.71
#